data_a855843b677d45e98cb788675b39f1f8
#
_entry.id   a855843b677d45e98cb788675b39f1f8
#
_cell.length_a   1.000
_cell.length_b   1.000
_cell.length_c   1.000
_cell.angle_alpha   90.00
_cell.angle_beta   90.00
_cell.angle_gamma   90.00
#
_symmetry.space_group_name_H-M   'P 1'
#
loop_
_entity.id
_entity.type
_entity.pdbx_description
1 polymer ?
#
loop_
_entity_poly.entity_id
_entity_poly.type
_entity_poly.pdbx_seq_one_letter_code
_entity_poly.pdbx_strand_id
1 'polypeptide(L)'
;IGYYEDMKDNSNLAKKFGLNSYAGIEGDANRQKWLENNSVGGIFNVTRKSDKLDLTMGGGYQYFDGDHWGEFESIINSADSSRIDIGNAHYYDSNAKKSDANIYLKGVYHIGDNLHLFADAQYRYVNYLISGNNDVFIKDGNGKYHNQLLNIDETFHFFNPKAGISYAADWGNSYLSVAKIEREPTRNNYTDNGGSLMPKAETLYDYELGYNYKGKNWYAGFNLYYMDYKNQLIATGQLSDIGEALTENVKDSYRRGIEIEAGATLFDHIVWNGNATFSQNKIVNFTEYVDNWEGNPLQIHYDETDIALSPNITAYSMLSASFLKGFNASITTNYVGRQYLDNSSCKERSLAPYCVTDFNISYTFHPLHFKEAKLNLQINNLFNEKYSSNGWVYTAVSESYGYTANNRYVEDGLFVQAPISFLTTLTLKF
;
A
#
# COMPACT_ATOMS: atom_id res chain seq x y z
N ILE A 1 -7.33 -16.54 -9.97
CA ILE A 1 -5.98 -16.92 -9.51
C ILE A 1 -6.05 -18.37 -9.08
N GLY A 2 -5.19 -19.24 -9.66
CA GLY A 2 -5.09 -20.65 -9.30
C GLY A 2 -4.04 -20.86 -8.20
N TYR A 3 -4.33 -21.73 -7.26
CA TYR A 3 -3.41 -22.17 -6.22
C TYR A 3 -3.27 -23.69 -6.28
N TYR A 4 -2.08 -24.19 -5.92
CA TYR A 4 -1.80 -25.60 -5.79
C TYR A 4 -1.63 -25.95 -4.31
N GLU A 5 -2.39 -26.92 -3.84
CA GLU A 5 -2.30 -27.45 -2.48
C GLU A 5 -1.75 -28.87 -2.55
N ASP A 6 -0.67 -29.14 -1.83
CA ASP A 6 -0.15 -30.50 -1.69
C ASP A 6 -1.07 -31.31 -0.75
N MET A 7 -1.70 -32.33 -1.28
CA MET A 7 -2.58 -33.24 -0.53
C MET A 7 -1.80 -34.43 0.08
N LYS A 8 -0.49 -34.43 -0.05
CA LYS A 8 0.44 -35.47 0.29
C LYS A 8 0.49 -35.73 1.75
N ASP A 9 0.15 -36.23 2.57
CA ASP A 9 0.13 -36.45 4.02
C ASP A 9 -1.16 -36.00 4.70
N ASN A 10 -2.27 -35.76 3.92
CA ASN A 10 -3.26 -34.90 4.51
C ASN A 10 -4.70 -35.38 4.50
N SER A 11 -4.96 -36.47 5.22
CA SER A 11 -6.34 -36.74 5.68
C SER A 11 -6.94 -35.53 6.45
N ASN A 12 -6.11 -34.65 7.04
CA ASN A 12 -6.53 -33.42 7.71
C ASN A 12 -6.87 -32.32 6.71
N LEU A 13 -6.12 -32.15 5.62
CA LEU A 13 -6.41 -31.16 4.58
C LEU A 13 -7.72 -31.51 3.84
N ALA A 14 -7.89 -32.78 3.45
CA ALA A 14 -9.13 -33.26 2.87
C ALA A 14 -10.35 -33.02 3.78
N LYS A 15 -10.20 -33.24 5.10
CA LYS A 15 -11.24 -32.94 6.10
C LYS A 15 -11.46 -31.42 6.25
N LYS A 16 -10.39 -30.64 6.26
CA LYS A 16 -10.46 -29.17 6.35
C LYS A 16 -11.30 -28.58 5.23
N PHE A 17 -11.07 -29.03 4.01
CA PHE A 17 -11.77 -28.51 2.82
C PHE A 17 -13.05 -29.30 2.46
N GLY A 18 -13.51 -30.22 3.28
CA GLY A 18 -14.70 -31.02 2.98
C GLY A 18 -14.53 -32.08 1.88
N LEU A 19 -13.29 -32.37 1.49
CA LEU A 19 -12.91 -33.31 0.43
C LEU A 19 -12.72 -34.73 0.94
N ASN A 20 -13.53 -35.19 1.92
CA ASN A 20 -13.36 -36.48 2.59
C ASN A 20 -13.38 -37.71 1.65
N SER A 21 -14.09 -37.62 0.51
CA SER A 21 -14.12 -38.67 -0.51
C SER A 21 -12.79 -38.80 -1.26
N TYR A 22 -11.92 -37.83 -1.17
CA TYR A 22 -10.58 -37.81 -1.78
C TYR A 22 -9.48 -37.99 -0.73
N ALA A 23 -9.82 -38.25 0.53
CA ALA A 23 -8.87 -38.52 1.60
C ALA A 23 -8.03 -39.76 1.26
N GLY A 24 -6.70 -39.63 1.27
CA GLY A 24 -5.79 -40.74 0.92
C GLY A 24 -5.27 -40.68 -0.54
N ILE A 25 -5.73 -39.71 -1.35
CA ILE A 25 -5.11 -39.43 -2.63
C ILE A 25 -3.90 -38.49 -2.37
N GLU A 26 -2.72 -38.95 -2.68
CA GLU A 26 -1.53 -38.09 -2.68
C GLU A 26 -1.52 -37.28 -3.98
N GLY A 27 -1.47 -35.94 -3.89
CA GLY A 27 -1.45 -35.12 -5.09
C GLY A 27 -1.65 -33.63 -4.81
N ASP A 28 -1.48 -32.84 -5.86
CA ASP A 28 -1.67 -31.40 -5.83
C ASP A 28 -3.13 -31.06 -6.15
N ALA A 29 -3.76 -30.25 -5.30
CA ALA A 29 -5.10 -29.75 -5.56
C ALA A 29 -5.04 -28.37 -6.25
N ASN A 30 -5.71 -28.26 -7.38
CA ASN A 30 -5.89 -26.98 -8.07
C ASN A 30 -7.15 -26.31 -7.51
N ARG A 31 -6.98 -25.17 -6.83
CA ARG A 31 -8.08 -24.34 -6.35
C ARG A 31 -8.06 -22.95 -6.99
N GLN A 32 -9.23 -22.37 -7.12
CA GLN A 32 -9.42 -21.03 -7.67
C GLN A 32 -10.15 -20.17 -6.65
N LYS A 33 -9.71 -18.92 -6.50
CA LYS A 33 -10.43 -17.89 -5.75
C LYS A 33 -11.02 -16.89 -6.72
N TRP A 34 -12.29 -16.63 -6.56
CA TRP A 34 -13.09 -15.76 -7.40
C TRP A 34 -13.59 -14.55 -6.62
N LEU A 35 -13.77 -13.48 -7.34
CA LEU A 35 -14.49 -12.32 -6.85
C LEU A 35 -15.34 -11.72 -8.00
N GLU A 36 -16.56 -11.33 -7.67
CA GLU A 36 -17.45 -10.61 -8.56
C GLU A 36 -17.94 -9.34 -7.87
N ASN A 37 -17.66 -8.18 -8.45
CA ASN A 37 -17.94 -6.89 -7.83
C ASN A 37 -18.88 -6.08 -8.67
N ASN A 38 -19.94 -5.56 -8.07
CA ASN A 38 -20.85 -4.59 -8.63
C ASN A 38 -20.70 -3.26 -7.87
N SER A 39 -20.58 -2.17 -8.60
CA SER A 39 -20.44 -0.84 -8.00
C SER A 39 -21.28 0.18 -8.78
N VAL A 40 -22.03 0.98 -8.04
CA VAL A 40 -22.81 2.09 -8.59
C VAL A 40 -22.67 3.31 -7.69
N GLY A 41 -22.57 4.49 -8.27
CA GLY A 41 -22.46 5.71 -7.49
C GLY A 41 -22.65 6.97 -8.32
N GLY A 42 -22.73 8.08 -7.62
CA GLY A 42 -22.83 9.41 -8.21
C GLY A 42 -22.12 10.44 -7.35
N ILE A 43 -21.58 11.45 -8.00
CA ILE A 43 -20.92 12.59 -7.35
C ILE A 43 -21.53 13.89 -7.87
N PHE A 44 -21.50 14.93 -7.04
CA PHE A 44 -21.84 16.28 -7.48
C PHE A 44 -20.91 17.29 -6.82
N ASN A 45 -20.68 18.41 -7.49
CA ASN A 45 -20.09 19.59 -6.86
C ASN A 45 -20.65 20.87 -7.49
N VAL A 46 -20.72 21.92 -6.69
CA VAL A 46 -21.12 23.27 -7.10
C VAL A 46 -20.11 24.25 -6.52
N THR A 47 -19.53 25.07 -7.37
CA THR A 47 -18.57 26.11 -6.96
C THR A 47 -19.11 27.48 -7.31
N ARG A 48 -19.11 28.38 -6.32
CA ARG A 48 -19.35 29.81 -6.50
C ARG A 48 -18.05 30.55 -6.23
N LYS A 49 -17.57 31.32 -7.20
CA LYS A 49 -16.40 32.17 -7.07
C LYS A 49 -16.82 33.63 -6.97
N SER A 50 -16.16 34.36 -6.10
CA SER A 50 -16.27 35.82 -5.98
C SER A 50 -14.91 36.43 -5.61
N ASP A 51 -14.79 37.75 -5.67
CA ASP A 51 -13.56 38.47 -5.38
C ASP A 51 -13.01 38.20 -3.95
N LYS A 52 -13.88 37.90 -3.00
CA LYS A 52 -13.49 37.73 -1.59
C LYS A 52 -13.64 36.32 -1.08
N LEU A 53 -14.53 35.52 -1.67
CA LEU A 53 -14.87 34.20 -1.11
C LEU A 53 -15.23 33.22 -2.21
N ASP A 54 -14.45 32.17 -2.34
CA ASP A 54 -14.79 31.01 -3.14
C ASP A 54 -15.43 29.95 -2.23
N LEU A 55 -16.60 29.46 -2.59
CA LEU A 55 -17.31 28.40 -1.90
C LEU A 55 -17.50 27.21 -2.86
N THR A 56 -17.15 26.03 -2.37
CA THR A 56 -17.43 24.77 -3.06
C THR A 56 -18.19 23.85 -2.10
N MET A 57 -19.37 23.40 -2.52
CA MET A 57 -20.14 22.36 -1.85
C MET A 57 -20.20 21.15 -2.78
N GLY A 58 -19.99 19.96 -2.23
CA GLY A 58 -20.10 18.75 -3.02
C GLY A 58 -20.36 17.54 -2.14
N GLY A 59 -20.50 16.40 -2.78
CA GLY A 59 -20.71 15.13 -2.11
C GLY A 59 -20.83 13.97 -3.09
N GLY A 60 -20.98 12.80 -2.55
CA GLY A 60 -21.12 11.59 -3.32
C GLY A 60 -21.78 10.48 -2.53
N TYR A 61 -22.27 9.51 -3.28
CA TYR A 61 -22.75 8.25 -2.77
C TYR A 61 -22.20 7.13 -3.66
N GLN A 62 -21.71 6.08 -3.05
CA GLN A 62 -21.31 4.86 -3.73
C GLN A 62 -21.87 3.65 -2.98
N TYR A 63 -22.42 2.72 -3.71
CA TYR A 63 -22.79 1.39 -3.23
C TYR A 63 -21.93 0.35 -3.93
N PHE A 64 -21.39 -0.57 -3.15
CA PHE A 64 -20.58 -1.70 -3.59
C PHE A 64 -21.19 -3.00 -3.06
N ASP A 65 -21.25 -4.02 -3.92
CA ASP A 65 -21.67 -5.37 -3.59
C ASP A 65 -20.69 -6.34 -4.23
N GLY A 66 -20.00 -7.16 -3.42
CA GLY A 66 -18.94 -8.06 -3.87
C GLY A 66 -19.07 -9.46 -3.28
N ASP A 67 -19.16 -10.44 -4.18
CA ASP A 67 -19.13 -11.85 -3.85
C ASP A 67 -17.72 -12.39 -3.94
N HIS A 68 -17.32 -13.16 -2.94
CA HIS A 68 -16.01 -13.80 -2.85
C HIS A 68 -16.20 -15.28 -2.55
N TRP A 69 -15.69 -16.14 -3.41
CA TRP A 69 -15.76 -17.59 -3.18
C TRP A 69 -14.50 -18.29 -3.66
N GLY A 70 -14.30 -19.49 -3.14
CA GLY A 70 -13.24 -20.39 -3.58
C GLY A 70 -13.77 -21.75 -3.95
N GLU A 71 -13.26 -22.32 -5.01
CA GLU A 71 -13.64 -23.63 -5.49
C GLU A 71 -12.43 -24.49 -5.80
N PHE A 72 -12.58 -25.80 -5.61
CA PHE A 72 -11.62 -26.79 -6.06
C PHE A 72 -12.03 -27.30 -7.44
N GLU A 73 -11.11 -27.20 -8.38
CA GLU A 73 -11.31 -27.68 -9.75
C GLU A 73 -10.93 -29.14 -9.89
N SER A 74 -9.75 -29.52 -9.42
CA SER A 74 -9.21 -30.86 -9.62
C SER A 74 -8.10 -31.19 -8.62
N ILE A 75 -7.80 -32.49 -8.50
CA ILE A 75 -6.60 -33.03 -7.85
C ILE A 75 -5.76 -33.73 -8.92
N ILE A 76 -4.47 -33.48 -8.94
CA ILE A 76 -3.49 -34.22 -9.75
C ILE A 76 -2.88 -35.30 -8.86
N ASN A 77 -3.20 -36.57 -9.15
CA ASN A 77 -2.70 -37.71 -8.38
C ASN A 77 -1.18 -37.88 -8.62
N SER A 78 -0.39 -37.90 -7.55
CA SER A 78 1.07 -38.04 -7.64
C SER A 78 1.51 -39.43 -8.09
N ALA A 79 0.68 -40.46 -7.89
CA ALA A 79 1.02 -41.83 -8.21
C ALA A 79 1.01 -42.13 -9.71
N ASP A 80 0.11 -41.51 -10.47
CA ASP A 80 -0.09 -41.81 -11.89
C ASP A 80 -0.31 -40.56 -12.76
N SER A 81 -0.18 -39.36 -12.15
CA SER A 81 -0.43 -38.06 -12.79
C SER A 81 -1.86 -37.93 -13.38
N SER A 82 -2.81 -38.73 -12.93
CA SER A 82 -4.20 -38.61 -13.35
C SER A 82 -4.84 -37.36 -12.73
N ARG A 83 -5.69 -36.70 -13.52
CA ARG A 83 -6.50 -35.58 -13.06
C ARG A 83 -7.85 -36.12 -12.58
N ILE A 84 -8.20 -35.78 -11.35
CA ILE A 84 -9.48 -36.07 -10.73
C ILE A 84 -10.26 -34.77 -10.63
N ASP A 85 -11.34 -34.65 -11.40
CA ASP A 85 -12.21 -33.46 -11.35
C ASP A 85 -13.09 -33.52 -10.09
N ILE A 86 -13.14 -32.40 -9.36
CA ILE A 86 -13.89 -32.31 -8.08
C ILE A 86 -15.26 -31.64 -8.29
N GLY A 87 -15.48 -31.00 -9.43
CA GLY A 87 -16.79 -30.45 -9.80
C GLY A 87 -17.08 -29.06 -9.24
N ASN A 88 -16.06 -28.23 -9.06
CA ASN A 88 -16.19 -26.82 -8.68
C ASN A 88 -17.00 -26.59 -7.39
N ALA A 89 -16.78 -27.43 -6.37
CA ALA A 89 -17.43 -27.27 -5.08
C ALA A 89 -16.83 -26.06 -4.34
N HIS A 90 -17.66 -25.12 -3.93
CA HIS A 90 -17.24 -23.99 -3.12
C HIS A 90 -16.78 -24.49 -1.74
N TYR A 91 -15.57 -24.10 -1.33
CA TYR A 91 -15.04 -24.38 0.00
C TYR A 91 -15.15 -23.16 0.93
N TYR A 92 -15.42 -21.98 0.41
CA TYR A 92 -15.91 -20.81 1.13
C TYR A 92 -16.77 -19.96 0.20
N ASP A 93 -17.62 -19.13 0.82
CA ASP A 93 -18.53 -18.22 0.11
C ASP A 93 -18.89 -17.08 1.05
N SER A 94 -18.60 -15.86 0.66
CA SER A 94 -18.89 -14.66 1.44
C SER A 94 -19.25 -13.48 0.55
N ASN A 95 -20.09 -12.60 1.09
CA ASN A 95 -20.50 -11.37 0.43
C ASN A 95 -20.11 -10.15 1.28
N ALA A 96 -19.66 -9.08 0.64
CA ALA A 96 -19.37 -7.80 1.27
C ALA A 96 -20.16 -6.69 0.58
N LYS A 97 -20.95 -5.93 1.35
CA LYS A 97 -21.70 -4.76 0.90
C LYS A 97 -21.19 -3.53 1.60
N LYS A 98 -21.00 -2.45 0.84
CA LYS A 98 -20.56 -1.18 1.40
C LYS A 98 -21.39 -0.03 0.82
N SER A 99 -21.97 0.77 1.70
CA SER A 99 -22.57 2.06 1.37
C SER A 99 -21.65 3.16 1.89
N ASP A 100 -21.27 4.07 1.02
CA ASP A 100 -20.38 5.20 1.33
C ASP A 100 -21.03 6.49 0.85
N ALA A 101 -21.35 7.38 1.76
CA ALA A 101 -21.96 8.67 1.47
C ALA A 101 -21.15 9.79 2.11
N ASN A 102 -20.93 10.86 1.38
CA ASN A 102 -20.26 12.04 1.94
C ASN A 102 -20.86 13.34 1.44
N ILE A 103 -20.71 14.36 2.26
CA ILE A 103 -20.99 15.76 1.92
C ILE A 103 -19.86 16.63 2.45
N TYR A 104 -19.43 17.62 1.69
CA TYR A 104 -18.40 18.55 2.11
C TYR A 104 -18.71 19.99 1.73
N LEU A 105 -18.16 20.91 2.52
CA LEU A 105 -18.15 22.34 2.23
C LEU A 105 -16.73 22.87 2.38
N LYS A 106 -16.23 23.52 1.33
CA LYS A 106 -14.91 24.17 1.28
C LYS A 106 -15.08 25.66 1.03
N GLY A 107 -14.40 26.48 1.81
CA GLY A 107 -14.34 27.93 1.63
C GLY A 107 -12.89 28.40 1.48
N VAL A 108 -12.62 29.35 0.57
CA VAL A 108 -11.36 30.07 0.47
C VAL A 108 -11.70 31.56 0.55
N TYR A 109 -11.24 32.22 1.60
CA TYR A 109 -11.42 33.65 1.81
C TYR A 109 -10.14 34.40 1.41
N HIS A 110 -10.26 35.36 0.48
CA HIS A 110 -9.17 36.15 -0.07
C HIS A 110 -9.00 37.46 0.71
N ILE A 111 -7.84 37.62 1.36
CA ILE A 111 -7.45 38.84 2.07
C ILE A 111 -6.46 39.61 1.19
N GLY A 112 -6.99 40.44 0.30
CA GLY A 112 -6.21 41.03 -0.77
C GLY A 112 -5.77 40.00 -1.82
N ASP A 113 -4.70 40.31 -2.55
CA ASP A 113 -4.29 39.51 -3.70
C ASP A 113 -3.43 38.29 -3.32
N ASN A 114 -2.80 38.32 -2.15
CA ASN A 114 -1.75 37.38 -1.80
C ASN A 114 -2.09 36.43 -0.64
N LEU A 115 -2.95 36.84 0.29
CA LEU A 115 -3.23 36.08 1.50
C LEU A 115 -4.59 35.40 1.41
N HIS A 116 -4.62 34.11 1.65
CA HIS A 116 -5.84 33.31 1.60
C HIS A 116 -6.01 32.47 2.87
N LEU A 117 -7.19 32.51 3.42
CA LEU A 117 -7.61 31.57 4.48
C LEU A 117 -8.49 30.50 3.84
N PHE A 118 -8.24 29.27 4.14
CA PHE A 118 -9.12 28.18 3.68
C PHE A 118 -9.60 27.33 4.85
N ALA A 119 -10.82 26.87 4.73
CA ALA A 119 -11.39 25.87 5.61
C ALA A 119 -12.26 24.93 4.81
N ASP A 120 -12.24 23.66 5.20
CA ASP A 120 -13.08 22.64 4.60
C ASP A 120 -13.53 21.66 5.68
N ALA A 121 -14.73 21.15 5.53
CA ALA A 121 -15.28 20.14 6.44
C ALA A 121 -16.05 19.12 5.63
N GLN A 122 -15.73 17.86 5.85
CA GLN A 122 -16.43 16.72 5.25
C GLN A 122 -17.10 15.91 6.36
N TYR A 123 -18.36 15.55 6.15
CA TYR A 123 -19.01 14.47 6.87
C TYR A 123 -19.11 13.27 5.93
N ARG A 124 -18.72 12.09 6.43
CA ARG A 124 -18.78 10.83 5.68
C ARG A 124 -19.43 9.75 6.52
N TYR A 125 -20.40 9.08 5.93
CA TYR A 125 -21.09 7.92 6.45
C TYR A 125 -20.64 6.68 5.69
N VAL A 126 -20.25 5.64 6.41
CA VAL A 126 -19.91 4.34 5.82
C VAL A 126 -20.65 3.26 6.59
N ASN A 127 -21.41 2.43 5.90
CA ASN A 127 -21.93 1.18 6.44
C ASN A 127 -21.29 0.02 5.69
N TYR A 128 -20.80 -0.97 6.43
CA TYR A 128 -20.06 -2.09 5.90
C TYR A 128 -20.60 -3.40 6.48
N LEU A 129 -21.17 -4.22 5.59
CA LEU A 129 -21.72 -5.54 5.91
C LEU A 129 -20.85 -6.60 5.27
N ILE A 130 -20.36 -7.59 6.05
CA ILE A 130 -19.67 -8.75 5.51
C ILE A 130 -20.32 -10.00 6.13
N SER A 131 -20.76 -10.92 5.30
CA SER A 131 -21.45 -12.14 5.75
C SER A 131 -21.03 -13.35 4.95
N GLY A 132 -21.25 -14.54 5.52
CA GLY A 132 -20.93 -15.80 4.88
C GLY A 132 -19.75 -16.53 5.51
N ASN A 133 -19.15 -17.44 4.78
CA ASN A 133 -18.04 -18.26 5.24
C ASN A 133 -16.71 -17.69 4.69
N ASN A 134 -15.73 -17.50 5.58
CA ASN A 134 -14.38 -17.13 5.19
C ASN A 134 -13.56 -18.34 4.74
N ASP A 135 -12.45 -18.14 4.05
CA ASP A 135 -11.49 -19.19 3.71
C ASP A 135 -10.55 -19.58 4.87
N VAL A 136 -10.71 -18.94 6.02
CA VAL A 136 -10.06 -19.33 7.27
C VAL A 136 -10.82 -20.47 7.94
N PHE A 137 -10.11 -21.53 8.28
CA PHE A 137 -10.69 -22.73 8.91
C PHE A 137 -10.33 -22.81 10.38
N ILE A 138 -11.35 -22.93 11.22
CA ILE A 138 -11.24 -23.04 12.67
C ILE A 138 -11.51 -24.49 13.07
N LYS A 139 -10.70 -25.03 13.97
CA LYS A 139 -10.89 -26.37 14.55
C LYS A 139 -11.71 -26.25 15.84
N ASP A 140 -12.86 -26.92 15.90
CA ASP A 140 -13.69 -26.94 17.08
C ASP A 140 -13.11 -27.83 18.20
N GLY A 141 -13.75 -27.83 19.38
CA GLY A 141 -13.33 -28.64 20.54
C GLY A 141 -13.40 -30.17 20.30
N ASN A 142 -14.06 -30.63 19.24
CA ASN A 142 -14.15 -32.03 18.82
C ASN A 142 -13.13 -32.37 17.73
N GLY A 143 -12.32 -31.40 17.34
CA GLY A 143 -11.31 -31.55 16.29
C GLY A 143 -11.85 -31.48 14.86
N LYS A 144 -13.12 -31.07 14.66
CA LYS A 144 -13.71 -30.87 13.33
C LYS A 144 -13.41 -29.46 12.82
N TYR A 145 -13.00 -29.37 11.57
CA TYR A 145 -12.81 -28.09 10.89
C TYR A 145 -14.14 -27.52 10.35
N HIS A 146 -14.29 -26.21 10.48
CA HIS A 146 -15.35 -25.43 9.87
C HIS A 146 -14.80 -24.05 9.47
N ASN A 147 -15.42 -23.44 8.47
CA ASN A 147 -15.08 -22.09 8.07
C ASN A 147 -15.37 -21.09 9.19
N GLN A 148 -14.54 -20.08 9.33
CA GLN A 148 -14.86 -18.91 10.14
C GLN A 148 -16.11 -18.25 9.56
N LEU A 149 -17.13 -18.09 10.40
CA LEU A 149 -18.34 -17.36 10.01
C LEU A 149 -18.08 -15.86 10.08
N LEU A 150 -18.30 -15.18 8.95
CA LEU A 150 -18.30 -13.72 8.88
C LEU A 150 -19.70 -13.19 9.17
N ASN A 151 -19.80 -12.28 10.12
CA ASN A 151 -21.03 -11.57 10.47
C ASN A 151 -20.63 -10.18 11.01
N ILE A 152 -20.25 -9.29 10.08
CA ILE A 152 -19.75 -7.96 10.38
C ILE A 152 -20.78 -6.96 9.88
N ASP A 153 -21.24 -6.09 10.77
CA ASP A 153 -22.13 -4.96 10.48
C ASP A 153 -21.59 -3.74 11.23
N GLU A 154 -20.79 -2.97 10.51
CA GLU A 154 -20.11 -1.81 11.07
C GLU A 154 -20.57 -0.52 10.40
N THR A 155 -20.86 0.47 11.21
CA THR A 155 -21.27 1.79 10.76
C THR A 155 -20.31 2.85 11.30
N PHE A 156 -19.77 3.65 10.40
CA PHE A 156 -18.84 4.72 10.72
C PHE A 156 -19.43 6.08 10.36
N HIS A 157 -19.17 7.04 11.23
CA HIS A 157 -19.50 8.45 11.06
C HIS A 157 -18.23 9.27 11.23
N PHE A 158 -17.71 9.78 10.14
CA PHE A 158 -16.46 10.52 10.14
C PHE A 158 -16.72 12.02 9.95
N PHE A 159 -15.97 12.82 10.69
CA PHE A 159 -15.94 14.27 10.50
C PHE A 159 -14.48 14.71 10.26
N ASN A 160 -14.18 15.10 9.03
CA ASN A 160 -12.85 15.40 8.51
C ASN A 160 -12.71 16.92 8.23
N PRO A 161 -12.40 17.75 9.23
CA PRO A 161 -12.14 19.16 9.03
C PRO A 161 -10.68 19.38 8.57
N LYS A 162 -10.50 20.41 7.73
CA LYS A 162 -9.18 20.97 7.39
C LYS A 162 -9.25 22.49 7.40
N ALA A 163 -8.22 23.15 7.89
CA ALA A 163 -8.10 24.60 7.83
C ALA A 163 -6.65 25.02 7.61
N GLY A 164 -6.44 26.19 7.06
CA GLY A 164 -5.11 26.72 6.88
C GLY A 164 -5.08 28.12 6.32
N ILE A 165 -3.88 28.61 6.21
CA ILE A 165 -3.53 29.91 5.64
C ILE A 165 -2.49 29.71 4.55
N SER A 166 -2.62 30.40 3.44
CA SER A 166 -1.61 30.43 2.38
C SER A 166 -1.31 31.84 1.94
N TYR A 167 -0.06 32.09 1.62
CA TYR A 167 0.41 33.32 1.05
C TYR A 167 1.05 33.06 -0.30
N ALA A 168 0.54 33.67 -1.36
CA ALA A 168 1.01 33.52 -2.74
C ALA A 168 1.54 34.87 -3.25
N ALA A 169 2.73 34.87 -3.85
CA ALA A 169 3.36 36.02 -4.46
C ALA A 169 4.05 35.62 -5.77
N ASP A 170 4.51 36.58 -6.54
CA ASP A 170 5.19 36.31 -7.82
C ASP A 170 6.43 35.41 -7.67
N TRP A 171 7.10 35.50 -6.52
CA TRP A 171 8.29 34.71 -6.21
C TRP A 171 7.98 33.29 -5.64
N GLY A 172 6.72 32.97 -5.34
CA GLY A 172 6.37 31.67 -4.79
C GLY A 172 5.21 31.70 -3.80
N ASN A 173 5.09 30.63 -3.02
CA ASN A 173 4.02 30.51 -2.04
C ASN A 173 4.48 29.83 -0.73
N SER A 174 3.74 30.12 0.34
CA SER A 174 3.87 29.44 1.62
C SER A 174 2.50 29.07 2.16
N TYR A 175 2.43 28.02 2.97
CA TYR A 175 1.19 27.63 3.63
C TYR A 175 1.43 26.98 5.00
N LEU A 176 0.43 27.08 5.84
CA LEU A 176 0.30 26.33 7.08
C LEU A 176 -1.10 25.69 7.08
N SER A 177 -1.17 24.40 7.35
CA SER A 177 -2.44 23.70 7.42
C SER A 177 -2.52 22.71 8.58
N VAL A 178 -3.74 22.46 9.04
CA VAL A 178 -4.08 21.40 9.98
C VAL A 178 -5.30 20.66 9.48
N ALA A 179 -5.28 19.34 9.58
CA ALA A 179 -6.39 18.47 9.21
C ALA A 179 -6.60 17.36 10.23
N LYS A 180 -7.86 16.92 10.38
CA LYS A 180 -8.22 15.64 10.98
C LYS A 180 -8.82 14.78 9.89
N ILE A 181 -8.35 13.53 9.78
CA ILE A 181 -8.76 12.57 8.76
C ILE A 181 -9.06 11.24 9.45
N GLU A 182 -10.21 10.66 9.14
CA GLU A 182 -10.62 9.36 9.66
C GLU A 182 -10.87 8.39 8.51
N ARG A 183 -10.51 7.11 8.71
CA ARG A 183 -10.65 6.05 7.71
C ARG A 183 -11.09 4.75 8.37
N GLU A 184 -12.05 4.08 7.74
CA GLU A 184 -12.52 2.75 8.11
C GLU A 184 -11.51 1.66 7.73
N PRO A 185 -11.55 0.50 8.40
CA PRO A 185 -10.83 -0.69 7.95
C PRO A 185 -11.36 -1.19 6.60
N THR A 186 -10.49 -1.83 5.84
CA THR A 186 -10.87 -2.52 4.59
C THR A 186 -11.38 -3.93 4.88
N ARG A 187 -11.98 -4.62 3.87
CA ARG A 187 -12.43 -6.01 4.00
C ARG A 187 -11.32 -6.93 4.53
N ASN A 188 -10.12 -6.82 3.98
CA ASN A 188 -9.00 -7.67 4.36
C ASN A 188 -8.58 -7.52 5.83
N ASN A 189 -8.74 -6.32 6.40
CA ASN A 189 -8.49 -6.13 7.83
C ASN A 189 -9.44 -6.95 8.72
N TYR A 190 -10.64 -7.29 8.25
CA TYR A 190 -11.59 -8.15 8.97
C TYR A 190 -11.39 -9.63 8.69
N THR A 191 -11.04 -9.98 7.44
CA THR A 191 -11.07 -11.38 6.97
C THR A 191 -9.74 -12.11 7.16
N ASP A 192 -8.60 -11.39 7.12
CA ASP A 192 -7.28 -12.01 7.09
C ASP A 192 -6.67 -12.20 8.49
N ASN A 193 -7.24 -11.57 9.51
CA ASN A 193 -6.74 -11.65 10.90
C ASN A 193 -7.22 -12.89 11.69
N GLY A 194 -7.84 -13.87 11.04
CA GLY A 194 -8.36 -15.06 11.72
C GLY A 194 -9.47 -14.81 12.75
N GLY A 195 -10.06 -13.59 12.75
CA GLY A 195 -11.15 -13.19 13.67
C GLY A 195 -10.73 -12.92 15.10
N SER A 196 -9.43 -12.81 15.36
CA SER A 196 -8.91 -12.64 16.72
C SER A 196 -9.20 -11.26 17.33
N LEU A 197 -9.21 -10.22 16.52
CA LEU A 197 -9.49 -8.84 16.92
C LEU A 197 -10.24 -8.11 15.80
N MET A 198 -11.32 -7.39 16.18
CA MET A 198 -12.00 -6.50 15.25
C MET A 198 -11.14 -5.26 14.99
N PRO A 199 -10.83 -4.94 13.74
CA PRO A 199 -10.06 -3.76 13.40
C PRO A 199 -10.84 -2.48 13.74
N LYS A 200 -10.13 -1.43 14.12
CA LYS A 200 -10.69 -0.12 14.45
C LYS A 200 -10.41 0.87 13.33
N ALA A 201 -11.31 1.83 13.17
CA ALA A 201 -11.03 2.99 12.34
C ALA A 201 -9.78 3.75 12.83
N GLU A 202 -8.97 4.21 11.89
CA GLU A 202 -7.82 5.05 12.22
C GLU A 202 -8.18 6.53 12.16
N THR A 203 -7.51 7.33 12.99
CA THR A 203 -7.59 8.79 12.98
C THR A 203 -6.19 9.36 12.79
N LEU A 204 -6.07 10.32 11.89
CA LEU A 204 -4.87 11.10 11.62
C LEU A 204 -5.12 12.57 11.95
N TYR A 205 -4.21 13.17 12.70
CA TYR A 205 -4.06 14.63 12.82
C TYR A 205 -2.81 15.02 12.05
N ASP A 206 -2.98 15.84 11.04
CA ASP A 206 -1.94 16.23 10.10
C ASP A 206 -1.66 17.74 10.19
N TYR A 207 -0.39 18.08 10.39
CA TYR A 207 0.11 19.46 10.51
C TYR A 207 1.19 19.66 9.46
N GLU A 208 1.02 20.65 8.60
CA GLU A 208 1.95 20.93 7.51
C GLU A 208 2.34 22.39 7.46
N LEU A 209 3.62 22.65 7.18
CA LEU A 209 4.16 23.97 6.86
C LEU A 209 4.99 23.86 5.58
N GLY A 210 4.54 24.48 4.51
CA GLY A 210 5.21 24.46 3.21
C GLY A 210 5.67 25.85 2.78
N TYR A 211 6.77 25.85 2.05
CA TYR A 211 7.32 27.02 1.39
C TYR A 211 7.90 26.64 0.03
N ASN A 212 7.50 27.33 -1.03
CA ASN A 212 7.99 27.14 -2.38
C ASN A 212 8.44 28.46 -2.95
N TYR A 213 9.66 28.52 -3.43
CA TYR A 213 10.23 29.64 -4.15
C TYR A 213 10.31 29.35 -5.64
N LYS A 214 9.94 30.32 -6.46
CA LYS A 214 10.03 30.24 -7.92
C LYS A 214 10.89 31.39 -8.44
N GLY A 215 12.12 31.06 -8.85
CA GLY A 215 13.02 31.96 -9.55
C GLY A 215 12.81 31.93 -11.08
N LYS A 216 13.65 32.62 -11.83
CA LYS A 216 13.58 32.68 -13.29
C LYS A 216 13.86 31.31 -13.94
N ASN A 217 14.95 30.66 -13.50
CA ASN A 217 15.44 29.42 -14.08
C ASN A 217 15.58 28.30 -13.05
N TRP A 218 15.09 28.48 -11.82
CA TRP A 218 15.15 27.50 -10.75
C TRP A 218 13.98 27.65 -9.79
N TYR A 219 13.65 26.58 -9.10
CA TYR A 219 12.72 26.59 -7.98
C TYR A 219 13.31 25.76 -6.83
N ALA A 220 12.88 26.05 -5.63
CA ALA A 220 13.16 25.21 -4.46
C ALA A 220 12.00 25.34 -3.47
N GLY A 221 11.71 24.25 -2.79
CA GLY A 221 10.65 24.21 -1.79
C GLY A 221 10.96 23.21 -0.69
N PHE A 222 10.22 23.37 0.40
CA PHE A 222 10.19 22.37 1.45
C PHE A 222 8.78 22.25 2.04
N ASN A 223 8.49 21.08 2.59
CA ASN A 223 7.32 20.81 3.41
C ASN A 223 7.78 20.16 4.73
N LEU A 224 7.45 20.78 5.86
CA LEU A 224 7.57 20.19 7.18
C LEU A 224 6.22 19.58 7.53
N TYR A 225 6.21 18.34 7.99
CA TYR A 225 4.98 17.67 8.38
C TYR A 225 5.11 16.95 9.72
N TYR A 226 3.99 16.87 10.43
CA TYR A 226 3.81 16.04 11.61
C TYR A 226 2.43 15.40 11.55
N MET A 227 2.42 14.08 11.44
CA MET A 227 1.23 13.23 11.35
C MET A 227 1.12 12.41 12.62
N ASP A 228 0.12 12.68 13.47
CA ASP A 228 -0.19 11.94 14.69
C ASP A 228 -1.35 10.98 14.43
N TYR A 229 -1.11 9.70 14.58
CA TYR A 229 -2.08 8.65 14.30
C TYR A 229 -2.61 8.04 15.60
N LYS A 230 -3.91 7.74 15.59
CA LYS A 230 -4.58 6.91 16.61
C LYS A 230 -5.19 5.69 15.92
N ASN A 231 -4.93 4.51 16.47
CA ASN A 231 -5.35 3.22 15.91
C ASN A 231 -4.91 3.05 14.44
N GLN A 232 -3.72 3.48 14.07
CA GLN A 232 -3.22 3.31 12.71
C GLN A 232 -3.17 1.83 12.34
N LEU A 233 -3.66 1.49 11.14
CA LEU A 233 -3.52 0.17 10.54
C LEU A 233 -2.17 0.09 9.85
N ILE A 234 -1.28 -0.73 10.37
CA ILE A 234 0.08 -0.91 9.85
C ILE A 234 0.35 -2.36 9.47
N ALA A 235 1.28 -2.59 8.53
CA ALA A 235 1.71 -3.92 8.16
C ALA A 235 2.46 -4.60 9.33
N THR A 236 2.15 -5.88 9.57
CA THR A 236 2.81 -6.70 10.61
C THR A 236 4.16 -7.25 10.16
N GLY A 237 4.43 -7.25 8.86
CA GLY A 237 5.56 -7.96 8.23
C GLY A 237 5.17 -9.33 7.69
N GLN A 238 4.03 -9.86 8.07
CA GLN A 238 3.50 -11.14 7.59
C GLN A 238 2.64 -10.95 6.34
N LEU A 239 2.50 -12.01 5.57
CA LEU A 239 1.62 -12.06 4.40
C LEU A 239 0.49 -13.06 4.62
N SER A 240 -0.66 -12.78 4.00
CA SER A 240 -1.74 -13.74 3.86
C SER A 240 -1.37 -14.84 2.86
N ASP A 241 -2.18 -15.90 2.79
CA ASP A 241 -2.02 -17.01 1.83
C ASP A 241 -1.94 -16.57 0.36
N ILE A 242 -2.40 -15.37 0.05
CA ILE A 242 -2.37 -14.81 -1.31
C ILE A 242 -1.31 -13.73 -1.52
N GLY A 243 -0.43 -13.54 -0.52
CA GLY A 243 0.67 -12.58 -0.59
C GLY A 243 0.29 -11.13 -0.27
N GLU A 244 -0.88 -10.87 0.30
CA GLU A 244 -1.26 -9.54 0.80
C GLU A 244 -0.68 -9.29 2.20
N ALA A 245 -0.25 -8.08 2.48
CA ALA A 245 0.27 -7.71 3.79
C ALA A 245 -0.82 -7.77 4.86
N LEU A 246 -0.60 -8.58 5.90
CA LEU A 246 -1.43 -8.56 7.10
C LEU A 246 -1.19 -7.26 7.87
N THR A 247 -2.27 -6.73 8.45
CA THR A 247 -2.23 -5.47 9.17
C THR A 247 -2.84 -5.60 10.56
N GLU A 248 -2.37 -4.75 11.47
CA GLU A 248 -2.92 -4.60 12.82
C GLU A 248 -3.07 -3.13 13.20
N ASN A 249 -3.96 -2.83 14.15
CA ASN A 249 -4.05 -1.49 14.71
C ASN A 249 -2.98 -1.30 15.79
N VAL A 250 -2.16 -0.24 15.63
CA VAL A 250 -1.33 0.27 16.72
C VAL A 250 -2.00 1.50 17.35
N LYS A 251 -2.00 1.55 18.68
CA LYS A 251 -2.74 2.56 19.43
C LYS A 251 -2.27 3.97 19.10
N ASP A 252 -0.96 4.19 19.15
CA ASP A 252 -0.32 5.50 18.97
C ASP A 252 0.90 5.34 18.05
N SER A 253 0.95 6.14 17.00
CA SER A 253 2.09 6.20 16.07
C SER A 253 2.20 7.59 15.48
N TYR A 254 3.36 7.92 14.93
CA TYR A 254 3.55 9.19 14.25
C TYR A 254 4.49 9.07 13.05
N ARG A 255 4.32 10.00 12.12
CA ARG A 255 5.26 10.27 11.04
C ARG A 255 5.60 11.74 11.06
N ARG A 256 6.87 12.10 11.02
CA ARG A 256 7.30 13.49 10.94
C ARG A 256 8.53 13.61 10.07
N GLY A 257 8.66 14.74 9.40
CA GLY A 257 9.81 14.90 8.53
C GLY A 257 9.84 16.22 7.80
N ILE A 258 10.82 16.29 6.92
CA ILE A 258 10.99 17.34 5.95
C ILE A 258 11.09 16.73 4.56
N GLU A 259 10.31 17.27 3.63
CA GLU A 259 10.41 17.03 2.20
C GLU A 259 11.04 18.26 1.56
N ILE A 260 12.04 18.05 0.74
CA ILE A 260 12.74 19.12 0.02
C ILE A 260 12.64 18.83 -1.46
N GLU A 261 12.31 19.84 -2.26
CA GLU A 261 12.30 19.76 -3.71
C GLU A 261 13.10 20.91 -4.32
N ALA A 262 13.76 20.65 -5.44
CA ALA A 262 14.43 21.69 -6.20
C ALA A 262 14.52 21.32 -7.68
N GLY A 263 14.58 22.32 -8.52
CA GLY A 263 14.84 22.15 -9.95
C GLY A 263 15.45 23.38 -10.58
N ALA A 264 16.22 23.16 -11.64
CA ALA A 264 16.88 24.23 -12.36
C ALA A 264 17.00 23.91 -13.85
N THR A 265 16.86 24.96 -14.68
CA THR A 265 17.21 24.90 -16.09
C THR A 265 18.62 25.50 -16.25
N LEU A 266 19.55 24.64 -16.67
CA LEU A 266 20.96 24.97 -16.86
C LEU A 266 21.25 25.08 -18.36
N PHE A 267 21.92 26.14 -18.78
CA PHE A 267 22.38 26.33 -20.17
C PHE A 267 21.28 26.17 -21.24
N ASP A 268 20.01 26.51 -20.89
CA ASP A 268 18.80 26.43 -21.74
C ASP A 268 18.45 25.05 -22.30
N HIS A 269 19.32 24.06 -22.11
CA HIS A 269 19.18 22.72 -22.70
C HIS A 269 19.20 21.58 -21.67
N ILE A 270 19.59 21.87 -20.44
CA ILE A 270 19.73 20.89 -19.37
C ILE A 270 18.75 21.26 -18.26
N VAL A 271 17.91 20.33 -17.89
CA VAL A 271 16.95 20.48 -16.78
C VAL A 271 17.29 19.46 -15.70
N TRP A 272 17.50 19.93 -14.50
CA TRP A 272 17.63 19.11 -13.32
C TRP A 272 16.42 19.29 -12.41
N ASN A 273 15.89 18.18 -11.89
CA ASN A 273 14.85 18.15 -10.86
C ASN A 273 15.25 17.11 -9.81
N GLY A 274 14.98 17.40 -8.56
CA GLY A 274 15.24 16.46 -7.49
C GLY A 274 14.38 16.73 -6.27
N ASN A 275 14.16 15.68 -5.49
CA ASN A 275 13.55 15.78 -4.18
C ASN A 275 14.22 14.81 -3.20
N ALA A 276 14.07 15.11 -1.92
CA ALA A 276 14.51 14.24 -0.84
C ALA A 276 13.56 14.39 0.35
N THR A 277 13.25 13.26 0.99
CA THR A 277 12.48 13.20 2.23
C THR A 277 13.35 12.63 3.34
N PHE A 278 13.37 13.32 4.47
CA PHE A 278 13.96 12.84 5.71
C PHE A 278 12.85 12.73 6.74
N SER A 279 12.61 11.53 7.23
CA SER A 279 11.45 11.23 8.08
C SER A 279 11.79 10.36 9.29
N GLN A 280 10.92 10.42 10.28
CA GLN A 280 10.82 9.46 11.37
C GLN A 280 9.41 8.89 11.35
N ASN A 281 9.31 7.57 11.31
CA ASN A 281 8.06 6.83 11.22
C ASN A 281 8.03 5.85 12.38
N LYS A 282 7.29 6.17 13.46
CA LYS A 282 7.43 5.49 14.74
C LYS A 282 6.10 5.02 15.30
N ILE A 283 6.15 3.88 16.00
CA ILE A 283 5.09 3.37 16.87
C ILE A 283 5.53 3.62 18.31
N VAL A 284 4.61 4.06 19.16
CA VAL A 284 4.85 4.35 20.57
C VAL A 284 4.18 3.29 21.43
N ASN A 285 4.88 2.78 22.45
CA ASN A 285 4.40 1.74 23.37
C ASN A 285 3.93 0.48 22.61
N PHE A 286 4.80 -0.03 21.73
CA PHE A 286 4.50 -1.21 20.90
C PHE A 286 4.68 -2.50 21.68
N THR A 287 3.74 -3.43 21.55
CA THR A 287 3.89 -4.81 22.05
C THR A 287 3.89 -5.77 20.88
N GLU A 288 5.03 -6.40 20.64
CA GLU A 288 5.18 -7.45 19.65
C GLU A 288 4.68 -8.77 20.22
N TYR A 289 3.89 -9.51 19.46
CA TYR A 289 3.43 -10.85 19.76
C TYR A 289 4.18 -11.83 18.85
N VAL A 290 5.20 -12.48 19.41
CA VAL A 290 6.01 -13.47 18.68
C VAL A 290 5.34 -14.83 18.83
N ASP A 291 5.13 -15.54 17.73
CA ASP A 291 4.53 -16.86 17.74
C ASP A 291 5.34 -17.83 18.64
N ASN A 292 4.63 -18.70 19.35
CA ASN A 292 5.21 -19.70 20.22
C ASN A 292 4.61 -21.07 19.89
N TRP A 293 5.41 -21.95 19.35
CA TRP A 293 4.94 -23.25 18.87
C TRP A 293 4.43 -24.17 19.99
N GLU A 294 4.70 -23.86 21.25
CA GLU A 294 4.38 -24.69 22.42
C GLU A 294 3.38 -24.04 23.37
N GLY A 295 2.91 -22.83 23.07
CA GLY A 295 2.01 -22.15 24.00
C GLY A 295 1.52 -20.79 23.53
N ASN A 296 1.24 -19.91 24.49
CA ASN A 296 0.83 -18.56 24.18
C ASN A 296 1.96 -17.75 23.53
N PRO A 297 1.65 -16.82 22.63
CA PRO A 297 2.65 -15.94 22.03
C PRO A 297 3.50 -15.22 23.07
N LEU A 298 4.81 -15.14 22.81
CA LEU A 298 5.71 -14.33 23.62
C LEU A 298 5.44 -12.85 23.38
N GLN A 299 5.23 -12.11 24.46
CA GLN A 299 5.01 -10.66 24.40
C GLN A 299 6.32 -9.92 24.71
N ILE A 300 6.70 -9.00 23.83
CA ILE A 300 7.86 -8.13 24.01
C ILE A 300 7.42 -6.69 23.86
N HIS A 301 7.66 -5.90 24.90
CA HIS A 301 7.30 -4.49 24.93
C HIS A 301 8.46 -3.60 24.52
N TYR A 302 8.16 -2.60 23.70
CA TYR A 302 9.09 -1.56 23.23
C TYR A 302 8.50 -0.19 23.50
N ASP A 303 9.29 0.74 24.02
CA ASP A 303 8.87 2.13 24.21
C ASP A 303 8.59 2.81 22.88
N GLU A 304 9.47 2.59 21.90
CA GLU A 304 9.34 3.13 20.55
C GLU A 304 10.01 2.23 19.51
N THR A 305 9.35 2.01 18.36
CA THR A 305 9.91 1.24 17.23
C THR A 305 9.64 1.92 15.89
N ASP A 306 10.36 1.49 14.85
CA ASP A 306 10.09 1.93 13.47
C ASP A 306 8.90 1.18 12.88
N ILE A 307 8.10 1.88 12.08
CA ILE A 307 7.01 1.27 11.31
C ILE A 307 7.61 0.45 10.16
N ALA A 308 7.15 -0.78 9.99
CA ALA A 308 7.57 -1.67 8.90
C ALA A 308 7.40 -1.00 7.52
N LEU A 309 8.32 -1.31 6.60
CA LEU A 309 8.35 -0.85 5.22
C LEU A 309 8.25 0.69 5.05
N SER A 310 8.73 1.44 6.05
CA SER A 310 8.70 2.91 6.09
C SER A 310 10.12 3.47 6.18
N PRO A 311 10.80 3.71 5.04
CA PRO A 311 12.18 4.21 5.04
C PRO A 311 12.26 5.62 5.60
N ASN A 312 13.33 5.90 6.35
CA ASN A 312 13.56 7.22 6.94
C ASN A 312 14.17 8.23 5.94
N ILE A 313 14.70 7.74 4.83
CA ILE A 313 15.28 8.59 3.76
C ILE A 313 14.84 8.05 2.42
N THR A 314 14.26 8.93 1.59
CA THR A 314 14.09 8.68 0.16
C THR A 314 14.60 9.88 -0.63
N ALA A 315 15.16 9.65 -1.81
CA ALA A 315 15.59 10.73 -2.68
C ALA A 315 15.41 10.35 -4.14
N TYR A 316 15.13 11.36 -4.95
CA TYR A 316 14.98 11.27 -6.39
C TYR A 316 15.79 12.37 -7.06
N SER A 317 16.46 12.06 -8.16
CA SER A 317 17.15 13.05 -8.99
C SER A 317 17.00 12.70 -10.46
N MET A 318 16.59 13.65 -11.27
CA MET A 318 16.52 13.52 -12.73
C MET A 318 17.29 14.65 -13.41
N LEU A 319 18.24 14.29 -14.24
CA LEU A 319 18.91 15.20 -15.16
C LEU A 319 18.49 14.88 -16.59
N SER A 320 17.93 15.83 -17.30
CA SER A 320 17.52 15.68 -18.70
C SER A 320 18.19 16.73 -19.56
N ALA A 321 18.55 16.33 -20.80
CA ALA A 321 19.21 17.19 -21.75
C ALA A 321 18.61 17.04 -23.15
N SER A 322 18.38 18.19 -23.81
CA SER A 322 18.01 18.28 -25.22
C SER A 322 19.20 18.89 -25.96
N PHE A 323 20.08 18.07 -26.56
CA PHE A 323 21.38 18.52 -27.01
C PHE A 323 21.52 18.65 -28.53
N LEU A 324 20.72 17.98 -29.32
CA LEU A 324 20.64 18.11 -30.77
C LEU A 324 19.17 18.10 -31.21
N LYS A 325 18.91 18.59 -32.44
CA LYS A 325 17.54 18.60 -32.95
C LYS A 325 16.94 17.18 -32.95
N GLY A 326 15.91 16.99 -32.14
CA GLY A 326 15.21 15.72 -31.99
C GLY A 326 15.81 14.75 -30.96
N PHE A 327 17.01 15.00 -30.40
CA PHE A 327 17.60 14.16 -29.35
C PHE A 327 17.31 14.67 -27.96
N ASN A 328 16.82 13.74 -27.12
CA ASN A 328 16.64 13.98 -25.69
C ASN A 328 17.24 12.80 -24.93
N ALA A 329 17.98 13.07 -23.87
CA ALA A 329 18.48 12.07 -22.96
C ALA A 329 18.14 12.43 -21.52
N SER A 330 17.94 11.45 -20.67
CA SER A 330 17.76 11.65 -19.23
C SER A 330 18.42 10.53 -18.43
N ILE A 331 18.90 10.90 -17.26
CA ILE A 331 19.37 9.98 -16.25
C ILE A 331 18.54 10.24 -14.99
N THR A 332 17.99 9.17 -14.40
CA THR A 332 17.13 9.22 -13.24
C THR A 332 17.72 8.34 -12.16
N THR A 333 17.86 8.86 -10.96
CA THR A 333 18.41 8.13 -9.82
C THR A 333 17.43 8.16 -8.66
N ASN A 334 17.12 6.98 -8.09
CA ASN A 334 16.27 6.79 -6.94
C ASN A 334 17.09 6.19 -5.81
N TYR A 335 17.01 6.78 -4.64
CA TYR A 335 17.58 6.25 -3.40
C TYR A 335 16.48 5.95 -2.39
N VAL A 336 16.53 4.77 -1.80
CA VAL A 336 15.64 4.36 -0.71
C VAL A 336 16.50 3.86 0.45
N GLY A 337 16.30 4.43 1.63
CA GLY A 337 16.97 4.05 2.86
C GLY A 337 16.54 2.67 3.35
N ARG A 338 17.11 2.24 4.47
CA ARG A 338 16.74 0.97 5.13
C ARG A 338 15.25 0.92 5.44
N GLN A 339 14.65 -0.26 5.23
CA GLN A 339 13.27 -0.56 5.59
C GLN A 339 13.25 -1.81 6.46
N TYR A 340 12.59 -1.74 7.61
CA TYR A 340 12.39 -2.92 8.45
C TYR A 340 11.26 -3.77 7.88
N LEU A 341 11.36 -5.09 7.97
CA LEU A 341 10.33 -6.01 7.48
C LEU A 341 9.18 -6.16 8.48
N ASP A 342 9.48 -5.95 9.78
CA ASP A 342 8.50 -5.95 10.87
C ASP A 342 8.62 -4.69 11.73
N ASN A 343 7.75 -4.57 12.74
CA ASN A 343 7.68 -3.40 13.60
C ASN A 343 8.61 -3.47 14.83
N SER A 344 9.60 -4.35 14.86
CA SER A 344 10.52 -4.52 15.99
C SER A 344 11.78 -3.65 15.92
N SER A 345 12.02 -2.95 14.82
CA SER A 345 13.27 -2.25 14.51
C SER A 345 14.52 -3.15 14.47
N CYS A 346 14.34 -4.45 14.22
CA CYS A 346 15.44 -5.39 14.13
C CYS A 346 16.20 -5.24 12.80
N LYS A 347 17.47 -4.88 12.87
CA LYS A 347 18.31 -4.61 11.70
C LYS A 347 18.52 -5.85 10.83
N GLU A 348 18.58 -7.02 11.43
CA GLU A 348 18.75 -8.30 10.76
C GLU A 348 17.49 -8.67 9.93
N ARG A 349 16.34 -8.16 10.31
CA ARG A 349 15.06 -8.30 9.61
C ARG A 349 14.71 -7.02 8.85
N SER A 350 15.58 -6.62 7.92
CA SER A 350 15.42 -5.38 7.16
C SER A 350 15.98 -5.48 5.76
N LEU A 351 15.42 -4.71 4.86
CA LEU A 351 15.96 -4.48 3.52
C LEU A 351 17.12 -3.48 3.60
N ALA A 352 18.23 -3.80 2.95
CA ALA A 352 19.36 -2.87 2.81
C ALA A 352 18.95 -1.62 2.00
N PRO A 353 19.52 -0.44 2.27
CA PRO A 353 19.33 0.71 1.41
C PRO A 353 19.88 0.43 0.01
N TYR A 354 19.23 1.04 -0.99
CA TYR A 354 19.64 0.89 -2.39
C TYR A 354 19.57 2.21 -3.16
N CYS A 355 20.34 2.27 -4.27
CA CYS A 355 20.39 3.40 -5.18
C CYS A 355 20.32 2.89 -6.61
N VAL A 356 19.21 3.12 -7.30
CA VAL A 356 18.98 2.62 -8.67
C VAL A 356 18.98 3.78 -9.65
N THR A 357 19.72 3.61 -10.75
CA THR A 357 19.83 4.63 -11.79
C THR A 357 19.36 4.06 -13.11
N ASP A 358 18.48 4.81 -13.78
CA ASP A 358 17.96 4.50 -15.11
C ASP A 358 18.47 5.54 -16.11
N PHE A 359 18.67 5.11 -17.35
CA PHE A 359 19.04 5.98 -18.46
C PHE A 359 18.01 5.85 -19.58
N ASN A 360 17.64 7.00 -20.14
CA ASN A 360 16.74 7.06 -21.29
C ASN A 360 17.34 7.97 -22.38
N ILE A 361 17.28 7.53 -23.64
CA ILE A 361 17.62 8.36 -24.79
C ILE A 361 16.57 8.19 -25.88
N SER A 362 16.14 9.29 -26.47
CA SER A 362 15.19 9.26 -27.56
C SER A 362 15.58 10.17 -28.69
N TYR A 363 15.24 9.75 -29.91
CA TYR A 363 15.42 10.53 -31.14
C TYR A 363 14.09 10.66 -31.87
N THR A 364 13.67 11.91 -32.07
CA THR A 364 12.47 12.25 -32.83
C THR A 364 12.85 12.79 -34.21
N PHE A 365 12.29 12.22 -35.26
CA PHE A 365 12.57 12.58 -36.66
C PHE A 365 11.28 12.53 -37.50
N HIS A 366 11.32 13.09 -38.71
CA HIS A 366 10.16 13.24 -39.56
C HIS A 366 10.40 12.56 -40.91
N PRO A 367 10.13 11.25 -41.06
CA PRO A 367 10.28 10.54 -42.31
C PRO A 367 9.14 10.83 -43.29
N LEU A 368 9.38 10.66 -44.58
CA LEU A 368 8.49 11.09 -45.66
C LEU A 368 7.01 10.65 -45.60
N HIS A 369 6.68 9.57 -44.93
CA HIS A 369 5.32 9.02 -44.89
C HIS A 369 4.65 9.12 -43.52
N PHE A 370 5.30 9.76 -42.54
CA PHE A 370 4.83 9.88 -41.18
C PHE A 370 4.92 11.34 -40.72
N LYS A 371 3.94 11.76 -39.93
CA LYS A 371 4.04 13.08 -39.28
C LYS A 371 5.22 13.17 -38.33
N GLU A 372 5.49 12.07 -37.63
CA GLU A 372 6.59 11.97 -36.67
C GLU A 372 6.95 10.51 -36.44
N ALA A 373 8.23 10.23 -36.28
CA ALA A 373 8.73 8.98 -35.77
C ALA A 373 9.64 9.25 -34.56
N LYS A 374 9.47 8.47 -33.49
CA LYS A 374 10.31 8.55 -32.28
C LYS A 374 10.88 7.18 -31.96
N LEU A 375 12.20 7.08 -31.93
CA LEU A 375 12.92 5.92 -31.41
C LEU A 375 13.35 6.23 -29.98
N ASN A 376 13.06 5.31 -29.04
CA ASN A 376 13.42 5.43 -27.64
C ASN A 376 14.18 4.19 -27.16
N LEU A 377 15.28 4.38 -26.46
CA LEU A 377 16.01 3.35 -25.73
C LEU A 377 15.98 3.69 -24.24
N GLN A 378 15.45 2.79 -23.44
CA GLN A 378 15.46 2.86 -21.99
C GLN A 378 16.34 1.74 -21.44
N ILE A 379 17.26 2.09 -20.56
CA ILE A 379 18.10 1.15 -19.82
C ILE A 379 17.72 1.31 -18.35
N ASN A 380 17.09 0.30 -17.78
CA ASN A 380 16.74 0.27 -16.37
C ASN A 380 17.88 -0.35 -15.58
N ASN A 381 18.08 0.15 -14.35
CA ASN A 381 19.13 -0.30 -13.45
C ASN A 381 20.52 -0.30 -14.12
N LEU A 382 20.93 0.85 -14.63
CA LEU A 382 22.14 1.06 -15.45
C LEU A 382 23.41 0.49 -14.80
N PHE A 383 23.52 0.56 -13.47
CA PHE A 383 24.68 0.09 -12.72
C PHE A 383 24.52 -1.33 -12.18
N ASN A 384 23.43 -2.01 -12.56
CA ASN A 384 23.15 -3.40 -12.18
C ASN A 384 23.14 -3.61 -10.65
N GLU A 385 22.55 -2.66 -9.92
CA GLU A 385 22.36 -2.77 -8.46
C GLU A 385 21.52 -3.99 -8.13
N LYS A 386 21.96 -4.78 -7.16
CA LYS A 386 21.22 -5.95 -6.66
C LYS A 386 20.46 -5.56 -5.41
N TYR A 387 19.14 -5.48 -5.50
CA TYR A 387 18.33 -5.02 -4.39
C TYR A 387 16.97 -5.72 -4.35
N SER A 388 16.36 -5.66 -3.17
CA SER A 388 14.98 -6.06 -2.93
C SER A 388 14.19 -4.82 -2.51
N SER A 389 13.04 -4.59 -3.12
CA SER A 389 12.19 -3.44 -2.81
C SER A 389 11.13 -3.73 -1.75
N ASN A 390 10.88 -5.00 -1.45
CA ASN A 390 9.91 -5.47 -0.50
C ASN A 390 10.33 -6.85 0.03
N GLY A 391 9.65 -7.33 1.07
CA GLY A 391 9.85 -8.65 1.64
C GLY A 391 8.83 -8.92 2.75
N TRP A 392 8.86 -10.11 3.27
CA TRP A 392 8.09 -10.55 4.43
C TRP A 392 8.98 -11.27 5.43
N VAL A 393 8.56 -11.35 6.67
CA VAL A 393 9.24 -12.07 7.72
C VAL A 393 8.25 -12.73 8.67
N TYR A 394 8.54 -13.97 9.05
CA TYR A 394 7.90 -14.70 10.13
C TYR A 394 8.90 -15.00 11.21
N THR A 395 8.53 -14.85 12.48
CA THR A 395 9.38 -15.19 13.62
C THR A 395 8.62 -16.01 14.65
N ALA A 396 9.32 -16.98 15.27
CA ALA A 396 8.76 -17.81 16.32
C ALA A 396 9.79 -18.11 17.41
N VAL A 397 9.27 -18.50 18.58
CA VAL A 397 10.04 -19.09 19.66
C VAL A 397 9.57 -20.53 19.91
N SER A 398 10.47 -21.37 20.42
CA SER A 398 10.18 -22.74 20.78
C SER A 398 11.24 -23.26 21.75
N GLU A 399 10.85 -23.64 22.94
CA GLU A 399 11.77 -24.16 23.95
C GLU A 399 12.38 -25.49 23.51
N SER A 400 11.58 -26.39 22.93
CA SER A 400 12.03 -27.72 22.48
C SER A 400 13.04 -27.67 21.34
N TYR A 401 13.00 -26.64 20.52
CA TYR A 401 13.95 -26.40 19.43
C TYR A 401 15.05 -25.41 19.79
N GLY A 402 15.07 -24.85 21.02
CA GLY A 402 16.08 -23.93 21.49
C GLY A 402 15.94 -22.50 20.95
N TYR A 403 14.77 -22.13 20.40
CA TYR A 403 14.49 -20.77 19.95
C TYR A 403 13.96 -19.92 21.10
N THR A 404 14.68 -18.86 21.43
CA THR A 404 14.38 -17.94 22.55
C THR A 404 14.05 -16.54 22.03
N ALA A 405 13.66 -15.63 22.93
CA ALA A 405 13.43 -14.23 22.59
C ALA A 405 14.60 -13.56 21.82
N ASN A 406 15.84 -13.93 22.19
CA ASN A 406 17.06 -13.36 21.61
C ASN A 406 17.63 -14.16 20.44
N ASN A 407 17.16 -15.40 20.23
CA ASN A 407 17.57 -16.28 19.15
C ASN A 407 16.33 -16.98 18.59
N ARG A 408 15.53 -16.24 17.87
CA ARG A 408 14.25 -16.72 17.30
C ARG A 408 14.48 -17.58 16.08
N TYR A 409 13.53 -18.46 15.79
CA TYR A 409 13.33 -18.93 14.43
C TYR A 409 12.97 -17.72 13.55
N VAL A 410 13.61 -17.60 12.39
CA VAL A 410 13.34 -16.55 11.42
C VAL A 410 13.19 -17.19 10.04
N GLU A 411 12.11 -16.89 9.38
CA GLU A 411 11.87 -17.22 7.98
C GLU A 411 11.49 -15.94 7.26
N ASP A 412 12.17 -15.63 6.16
CA ASP A 412 11.94 -14.42 5.40
C ASP A 412 11.95 -14.67 3.88
N GLY A 413 11.22 -13.85 3.16
CA GLY A 413 11.21 -13.85 1.70
C GLY A 413 11.44 -12.46 1.16
N LEU A 414 12.38 -12.31 0.24
CA LEU A 414 12.76 -11.05 -0.37
C LEU A 414 12.27 -10.95 -1.81
N PHE A 415 11.62 -9.84 -2.16
CA PHE A 415 11.17 -9.56 -3.53
C PHE A 415 12.27 -8.85 -4.30
N VAL A 416 13.14 -9.67 -4.89
CA VAL A 416 14.28 -9.18 -5.68
C VAL A 416 13.82 -8.47 -6.94
N GLN A 417 14.50 -7.38 -7.28
CA GLN A 417 14.21 -6.59 -8.46
C GLN A 417 15.06 -7.01 -9.65
N ALA A 418 14.58 -6.63 -10.86
CA ALA A 418 15.26 -6.97 -12.09
C ALA A 418 16.69 -6.38 -12.15
N PRO A 419 17.66 -7.13 -12.66
CA PRO A 419 18.98 -6.60 -12.98
C PRO A 419 18.90 -5.59 -14.12
N ILE A 420 20.05 -5.13 -14.65
CA ILE A 420 20.07 -4.28 -15.82
C ILE A 420 19.20 -4.86 -16.93
N SER A 421 18.31 -4.04 -17.46
CA SER A 421 17.42 -4.42 -18.56
C SER A 421 17.22 -3.23 -19.51
N PHE A 422 16.85 -3.50 -20.74
CA PHE A 422 16.62 -2.46 -21.73
C PHE A 422 15.35 -2.70 -22.53
N LEU A 423 14.70 -1.61 -22.89
CA LEU A 423 13.50 -1.58 -23.72
C LEU A 423 13.71 -0.59 -24.86
N THR A 424 13.45 -1.03 -26.09
CA THR A 424 13.45 -0.17 -27.26
C THR A 424 12.03 -0.01 -27.78
N THR A 425 11.61 1.22 -27.99
CA THR A 425 10.26 1.56 -28.48
C THR A 425 10.35 2.41 -29.74
N LEU A 426 9.63 2.04 -30.79
CA LEU A 426 9.41 2.85 -31.98
C LEU A 426 7.96 3.33 -31.99
N THR A 427 7.77 4.65 -31.98
CA THR A 427 6.44 5.30 -32.11
C THR A 427 6.33 5.95 -33.48
N LEU A 428 5.28 5.66 -34.22
CA LEU A 428 4.98 6.24 -35.53
C LEU A 428 3.66 6.98 -35.47
N LYS A 429 3.65 8.25 -35.88
CA LYS A 429 2.43 9.07 -36.03
C LYS A 429 2.17 9.27 -37.53
N PHE A 430 0.98 8.92 -37.95
CA PHE A 430 0.50 9.04 -39.34
C PHE A 430 -0.19 10.36 -39.60
#